data_433b062408f41d23a755420da48159a1
#
_entry.id   433b062408f41d23a755420da48159a1
#
_cell.length_a   1.000
_cell.length_b   1.000
_cell.length_c   1.000
_cell.angle_alpha   90.00
_cell.angle_beta   90.00
_cell.angle_gamma   90.00
#
_symmetry.space_group_name_H-M   'P 1'
#
loop_
_entity.id
_entity.type
_entity.pdbx_description
1 polymer ?
#
loop_
_entity_poly.entity_id
_entity_poly.type
_entity_poly.pdbx_seq_one_letter_code
_entity_poly.pdbx_strand_id
1 'polypeptide(L)'
;MKRFIFSLLALIPFLATAQYNPETFRTPVAKPVQRPEFVLPQVNGYNIYKTDLHTHSIYSDGEVTPAFRVREAFYDGLDAVAITEHIEYRRIEGKMLRFLKGYTDNKVVKAKNYNLIEKAADKTGILADLNYPVEEAVKEAKKYGILVIPGAEITREPVAIGHYNALFTKDNNAIYDADPLQSIRNARAQGALIQHNHPGWRRTSCAKTEFEKKAYAVGLIDGIEIANGGSLYMPIIERAREDNLFVAANTDIHPTTAEYYASKGQLRNMTLIFAKECTLESLREALEAKRSLAYSGGYISGGEQLLKDLFLASVKVELISTDKKGNKKFTLKNNSSFAYQIKTSKNANPMFLEPFQSLLLSMGNNDNYKVIVVNMLCGDNLNPVVEIPVK
;
A
#
# COMPACT_ATOMS: atom_id res chain seq x y z
N MET A 1 -18.76 71.97 31.13
CA MET A 1 -19.56 70.99 30.40
C MET A 1 -18.93 70.71 29.06
N LYS A 2 -18.15 69.65 28.92
CA LYS A 2 -17.52 69.25 27.64
C LYS A 2 -18.41 68.20 26.99
N ARG A 3 -18.98 68.52 25.81
CA ARG A 3 -19.78 67.59 25.00
C ARG A 3 -18.84 66.66 24.22
N PHE A 4 -18.91 65.41 24.52
CA PHE A 4 -18.31 64.31 23.69
C PHE A 4 -19.23 64.09 22.51
N ILE A 5 -18.75 64.32 21.29
CA ILE A 5 -19.41 63.90 20.05
C ILE A 5 -18.90 62.49 19.74
N PHE A 6 -19.76 61.49 19.88
CA PHE A 6 -19.51 60.12 19.37
C PHE A 6 -19.78 60.11 17.87
N SER A 7 -18.70 60.01 17.07
CA SER A 7 -18.83 59.73 15.64
C SER A 7 -19.12 58.22 15.47
N LEU A 8 -20.35 57.92 15.09
CA LEU A 8 -20.77 56.58 14.70
C LEU A 8 -20.23 56.31 13.29
N LEU A 9 -19.11 55.60 13.17
CA LEU A 9 -18.65 55.03 11.89
C LEU A 9 -19.61 53.89 11.54
N ALA A 10 -20.53 54.16 10.62
CA ALA A 10 -21.35 53.11 9.99
C ALA A 10 -20.44 52.24 9.12
N LEU A 11 -20.12 51.05 9.57
CA LEU A 11 -19.59 49.96 8.75
C LEU A 11 -20.69 49.56 7.74
N ILE A 12 -20.59 50.11 6.53
CA ILE A 12 -21.36 49.63 5.38
C ILE A 12 -20.73 48.30 5.02
N PRO A 13 -21.43 47.16 5.15
CA PRO A 13 -20.93 45.90 4.61
C PRO A 13 -20.86 46.08 3.08
N PHE A 14 -19.69 46.00 2.51
CA PHE A 14 -19.50 45.83 1.08
C PHE A 14 -20.10 44.44 0.75
N LEU A 15 -21.38 44.42 0.46
CA LEU A 15 -21.99 43.32 -0.28
C LEU A 15 -21.36 43.36 -1.67
N ALA A 16 -20.31 42.59 -1.89
CA ALA A 16 -19.88 42.24 -3.22
C ALA A 16 -21.08 41.56 -3.88
N THR A 17 -21.87 42.33 -4.62
CA THR A 17 -22.88 41.79 -5.52
C THR A 17 -22.12 41.03 -6.59
N ALA A 18 -21.85 39.75 -6.35
CA ALA A 18 -21.41 38.86 -7.40
C ALA A 18 -22.43 38.99 -8.50
N GLN A 19 -22.01 39.48 -9.65
CA GLN A 19 -22.85 39.63 -10.83
C GLN A 19 -23.50 38.28 -11.14
N TYR A 20 -24.79 38.19 -10.83
CA TYR A 20 -25.55 36.94 -11.08
C TYR A 20 -25.83 36.86 -12.57
N ASN A 21 -25.20 35.91 -13.26
CA ASN A 21 -25.56 35.53 -14.61
C ASN A 21 -26.63 34.45 -14.53
N PRO A 22 -27.89 34.72 -14.93
CA PRO A 22 -28.97 33.73 -14.86
C PRO A 22 -28.77 32.52 -15.79
N GLU A 23 -27.86 32.63 -16.75
CA GLU A 23 -27.51 31.54 -17.66
C GLU A 23 -26.44 30.60 -17.09
N THR A 24 -25.84 30.95 -15.94
CA THR A 24 -24.85 30.11 -15.24
C THR A 24 -25.49 29.31 -14.14
N PHE A 25 -25.44 27.99 -14.28
CA PHE A 25 -25.78 27.06 -13.19
C PHE A 25 -24.59 27.02 -12.20
N ARG A 26 -24.84 27.47 -10.99
CA ARG A 26 -23.88 27.27 -9.91
C ARG A 26 -24.07 25.86 -9.35
N THR A 27 -23.12 24.97 -9.62
CA THR A 27 -23.11 23.67 -8.99
C THR A 27 -23.03 23.81 -7.48
N PRO A 28 -23.83 23.07 -6.70
CA PRO A 28 -23.69 23.06 -5.25
C PRO A 28 -22.24 22.67 -4.89
N VAL A 29 -21.68 23.35 -3.90
CA VAL A 29 -20.37 22.99 -3.36
C VAL A 29 -20.47 21.55 -2.85
N ALA A 30 -19.79 20.63 -3.50
CA ALA A 30 -19.68 19.27 -3.03
C ALA A 30 -19.05 19.27 -1.62
N LYS A 31 -19.52 18.38 -0.74
CA LYS A 31 -18.83 18.18 0.54
C LYS A 31 -17.36 17.84 0.24
N PRO A 32 -16.40 18.44 0.97
CA PRO A 32 -15.02 18.06 0.78
C PRO A 32 -14.84 16.55 1.01
N VAL A 33 -14.07 15.91 0.15
CA VAL A 33 -13.70 14.51 0.33
C VAL A 33 -12.93 14.40 1.64
N GLN A 34 -13.39 13.55 2.54
CA GLN A 34 -12.75 13.29 3.82
C GLN A 34 -11.87 12.06 3.70
N ARG A 35 -10.69 12.11 4.35
CA ARG A 35 -9.86 10.93 4.53
C ARG A 35 -10.63 9.89 5.35
N PRO A 36 -10.71 8.61 4.92
CA PRO A 36 -11.32 7.57 5.73
C PRO A 36 -10.46 7.30 6.98
N GLU A 37 -11.14 7.13 8.11
CA GLU A 37 -10.50 6.72 9.36
C GLU A 37 -10.56 5.20 9.50
N PHE A 38 -9.40 4.58 9.66
CA PHE A 38 -9.29 3.17 9.97
C PHE A 38 -8.93 2.98 11.44
N VAL A 39 -9.80 2.31 12.18
CA VAL A 39 -9.52 1.89 13.55
C VAL A 39 -8.81 0.55 13.50
N LEU A 40 -7.53 0.53 13.76
CA LEU A 40 -6.68 -0.65 13.72
C LEU A 40 -6.12 -0.92 15.13
N PRO A 41 -6.05 -2.19 15.57
CA PRO A 41 -5.51 -2.52 16.88
C PRO A 41 -3.98 -2.37 16.88
N GLN A 42 -3.40 -2.20 18.06
CA GLN A 42 -1.98 -2.51 18.25
C GLN A 42 -1.80 -4.02 18.36
N VAL A 43 -0.78 -4.55 17.71
CA VAL A 43 -0.44 -5.97 17.74
C VAL A 43 0.99 -6.13 18.27
N ASN A 44 1.14 -6.85 19.37
CA ASN A 44 2.44 -7.08 20.02
C ASN A 44 3.22 -5.77 20.28
N GLY A 45 2.51 -4.68 20.57
CA GLY A 45 3.08 -3.35 20.83
C GLY A 45 3.57 -2.61 19.58
N TYR A 46 3.14 -3.01 18.40
CA TYR A 46 3.32 -2.31 17.13
C TYR A 46 2.00 -1.71 16.64
N ASN A 47 2.09 -0.54 16.03
CA ASN A 47 1.00 0.07 15.26
C ASN A 47 0.96 -0.55 13.86
N ILE A 48 -0.20 -0.49 13.21
CA ILE A 48 -0.38 -0.96 11.83
C ILE A 48 -0.41 0.25 10.90
N TYR A 49 0.55 0.33 9.99
CA TYR A 49 0.61 1.37 8.97
C TYR A 49 0.20 0.80 7.62
N LYS A 50 -0.75 1.48 6.98
CA LYS A 50 -1.28 1.13 5.66
C LYS A 50 -0.40 1.78 4.60
N THR A 51 0.20 0.96 3.75
CA THR A 51 1.15 1.42 2.74
C THR A 51 0.84 0.84 1.38
N ASP A 52 1.30 1.50 0.33
CA ASP A 52 1.42 0.95 -1.01
C ASP A 52 2.88 1.08 -1.44
N LEU A 53 3.50 -0.04 -1.72
CA LEU A 53 4.94 -0.12 -2.02
C LEU A 53 5.22 -0.20 -3.53
N HIS A 54 4.19 0.01 -4.39
CA HIS A 54 4.32 -0.09 -5.83
C HIS A 54 3.33 0.83 -6.56
N THR A 55 3.81 1.98 -7.00
CA THR A 55 3.01 2.97 -7.72
C THR A 55 3.80 3.64 -8.84
N HIS A 56 3.11 4.03 -9.91
CA HIS A 56 3.66 4.68 -11.08
C HIS A 56 3.06 6.07 -11.32
N SER A 57 3.84 6.94 -11.95
CA SER A 57 3.38 8.26 -12.36
C SER A 57 3.76 8.55 -13.81
N ILE A 58 3.51 9.78 -14.25
CA ILE A 58 3.85 10.24 -15.60
C ILE A 58 5.36 10.20 -15.91
N TYR A 59 6.20 9.97 -14.89
CA TYR A 59 7.64 9.85 -15.06
C TYR A 59 8.08 8.47 -15.56
N SER A 60 7.20 7.48 -15.55
CA SER A 60 7.33 6.23 -16.28
C SER A 60 6.14 6.02 -17.23
N ASP A 61 5.16 5.27 -16.85
CA ASP A 61 4.00 4.94 -17.68
C ASP A 61 2.66 5.11 -16.97
N GLY A 62 2.66 5.70 -15.78
CA GLY A 62 1.46 6.13 -15.10
C GLY A 62 0.82 7.38 -15.74
N GLU A 63 -0.39 7.72 -15.31
CA GLU A 63 -1.21 8.76 -15.94
C GLU A 63 -1.33 10.03 -15.08
N VAL A 64 -0.79 10.02 -13.87
CA VAL A 64 -0.88 11.13 -12.92
C VAL A 64 0.50 11.54 -12.39
N THR A 65 0.61 12.73 -11.81
CA THR A 65 1.87 13.21 -11.23
C THR A 65 2.17 12.52 -9.88
N PRO A 66 3.44 12.48 -9.44
CA PRO A 66 3.80 12.01 -8.10
C PRO A 66 3.06 12.76 -6.98
N ALA A 67 2.86 14.07 -7.15
CA ALA A 67 2.06 14.88 -6.22
C ALA A 67 0.61 14.38 -6.13
N PHE A 68 0.02 13.97 -7.25
CA PHE A 68 -1.31 13.38 -7.25
C PHE A 68 -1.33 12.02 -6.53
N ARG A 69 -0.32 11.15 -6.73
CA ARG A 69 -0.19 9.87 -6.01
C ARG A 69 -0.21 10.04 -4.51
N VAL A 70 0.49 11.06 -4.01
CA VAL A 70 0.49 11.40 -2.57
C VAL A 70 -0.92 11.81 -2.10
N ARG A 71 -1.59 12.69 -2.85
CA ARG A 71 -2.96 13.12 -2.51
C ARG A 71 -3.93 11.96 -2.53
N GLU A 72 -3.86 11.12 -3.55
CA GLU A 72 -4.67 9.91 -3.70
C GLU A 72 -4.44 8.96 -2.53
N ALA A 73 -3.18 8.66 -2.18
CA ALA A 73 -2.84 7.84 -1.02
C ALA A 73 -3.43 8.40 0.29
N PHE A 74 -3.38 9.72 0.48
CA PHE A 74 -4.00 10.36 1.64
C PHE A 74 -5.51 10.16 1.67
N TYR A 75 -6.21 10.44 0.57
CA TYR A 75 -7.67 10.32 0.51
C TYR A 75 -8.16 8.86 0.48
N ASP A 76 -7.29 7.92 0.15
CA ASP A 76 -7.54 6.48 0.29
C ASP A 76 -7.23 5.95 1.70
N GLY A 77 -6.71 6.80 2.59
CA GLY A 77 -6.45 6.48 3.99
C GLY A 77 -5.10 5.82 4.26
N LEU A 78 -4.16 5.84 3.32
CA LEU A 78 -2.80 5.32 3.54
C LEU A 78 -1.98 6.22 4.45
N ASP A 79 -1.00 5.63 5.14
CA ASP A 79 -0.04 6.31 6.00
C ASP A 79 1.30 6.55 5.29
N ALA A 80 1.65 5.69 4.32
CA ALA A 80 2.82 5.85 3.47
C ALA A 80 2.58 5.35 2.04
N VAL A 81 3.35 5.87 1.09
CA VAL A 81 3.33 5.46 -0.32
C VAL A 81 4.74 5.45 -0.89
N ALA A 82 5.09 4.40 -1.64
CA ALA A 82 6.34 4.36 -2.39
C ALA A 82 6.14 4.93 -3.80
N ILE A 83 7.13 5.67 -4.27
CA ILE A 83 7.24 6.12 -5.66
C ILE A 83 8.26 5.22 -6.34
N THR A 84 7.80 4.39 -7.27
CA THR A 84 8.58 3.28 -7.85
C THR A 84 8.55 3.30 -9.37
N GLU A 85 8.94 4.44 -9.95
CA GLU A 85 9.01 4.60 -11.40
C GLU A 85 9.92 3.56 -12.04
N HIS A 86 9.55 3.09 -13.23
CA HIS A 86 10.43 2.24 -14.04
C HIS A 86 11.76 2.94 -14.33
N ILE A 87 12.87 2.25 -14.15
CA ILE A 87 14.17 2.81 -14.51
C ILE A 87 14.54 2.55 -15.98
N GLU A 88 13.97 1.52 -16.61
CA GLU A 88 14.25 1.13 -18.00
C GLU A 88 13.14 1.47 -18.99
N TYR A 89 11.89 1.45 -18.56
CA TYR A 89 10.73 1.63 -19.41
C TYR A 89 10.01 2.93 -19.13
N ARG A 90 10.10 3.88 -20.07
CA ARG A 90 9.53 5.22 -19.96
C ARG A 90 8.80 5.58 -21.25
N ARG A 91 7.66 4.93 -21.44
CA ARG A 91 6.86 4.99 -22.66
C ARG A 91 6.51 6.41 -23.12
N ILE A 92 6.29 7.31 -22.21
CA ILE A 92 5.83 8.68 -22.51
C ILE A 92 6.88 9.76 -22.23
N GLU A 93 8.03 9.42 -21.67
CA GLU A 93 9.06 10.40 -21.27
C GLU A 93 9.48 11.31 -22.44
N GLY A 94 9.77 10.77 -23.62
CA GLY A 94 10.14 11.57 -24.79
C GLY A 94 9.06 12.54 -25.25
N LYS A 95 7.77 12.27 -24.95
CA LYS A 95 6.64 13.18 -25.22
C LYS A 95 6.47 14.20 -24.11
N MET A 96 6.72 13.80 -22.86
CA MET A 96 6.52 14.62 -21.67
C MET A 96 7.68 15.59 -21.42
N LEU A 97 8.91 15.28 -21.83
CA LEU A 97 10.07 16.16 -21.67
C LEU A 97 9.83 17.58 -22.17
N ARG A 98 9.07 17.77 -23.25
CA ARG A 98 8.71 19.09 -23.76
C ARG A 98 7.81 19.89 -22.82
N PHE A 99 6.89 19.20 -22.13
CA PHE A 99 5.96 19.81 -21.17
C PHE A 99 6.61 19.99 -19.80
N LEU A 100 7.57 19.13 -19.47
CA LEU A 100 8.26 19.11 -18.19
C LEU A 100 9.63 19.81 -18.24
N LYS A 101 9.92 20.56 -19.28
CA LYS A 101 11.23 21.20 -19.49
C LYS A 101 11.73 21.95 -18.26
N GLY A 102 10.89 22.71 -17.59
CA GLY A 102 11.24 23.41 -16.35
C GLY A 102 11.51 22.49 -15.15
N TYR A 103 11.12 21.22 -15.21
CA TYR A 103 11.37 20.23 -14.16
C TYR A 103 12.64 19.42 -14.38
N THR A 104 13.13 19.37 -15.62
CA THR A 104 14.29 18.54 -16.00
C THR A 104 15.55 19.37 -16.23
N ASP A 105 15.45 20.66 -16.51
CA ASP A 105 16.55 21.50 -16.98
C ASP A 105 17.78 21.52 -16.05
N ASN A 106 17.59 21.35 -14.75
CA ASN A 106 18.71 21.37 -13.78
C ASN A 106 19.11 20.00 -13.25
N LYS A 107 18.39 18.93 -13.63
CA LYS A 107 18.53 17.59 -13.06
C LYS A 107 18.63 16.49 -14.11
N VAL A 108 18.96 16.85 -15.32
CA VAL A 108 19.08 15.90 -16.43
C VAL A 108 20.38 15.12 -16.30
N VAL A 109 20.27 13.81 -16.22
CA VAL A 109 21.42 12.90 -16.12
C VAL A 109 21.77 12.38 -17.51
N LYS A 110 23.06 12.52 -17.90
CA LYS A 110 23.57 11.82 -19.09
C LYS A 110 23.59 10.33 -18.79
N ALA A 111 22.73 9.59 -19.47
CA ALA A 111 22.74 8.14 -19.37
C ALA A 111 24.05 7.54 -19.88
N LYS A 112 24.76 6.89 -19.01
CA LYS A 112 25.75 5.90 -19.42
C LYS A 112 25.00 4.57 -19.63
N ASN A 113 24.96 4.09 -20.89
CA ASN A 113 24.45 2.75 -21.25
C ASN A 113 22.91 2.54 -21.22
N TYR A 114 22.15 3.49 -21.65
CA TYR A 114 20.69 3.43 -21.65
C TYR A 114 20.12 3.06 -23.02
N ASN A 115 20.26 1.84 -23.44
CA ASN A 115 19.82 1.39 -24.78
C ASN A 115 18.30 1.49 -25.03
N LEU A 116 17.47 1.42 -24.02
CA LEU A 116 16.01 1.52 -24.17
C LEU A 116 15.53 2.96 -24.12
N ILE A 117 16.15 3.80 -23.31
CA ILE A 117 15.79 5.20 -23.16
C ILE A 117 16.42 6.05 -24.26
N GLU A 118 17.60 5.70 -24.74
CA GLU A 118 18.19 6.31 -25.97
C GLU A 118 17.30 6.12 -27.20
N LYS A 119 16.46 5.10 -27.23
CA LYS A 119 15.45 4.88 -28.27
C LYS A 119 14.17 5.68 -28.06
N ALA A 120 13.84 6.03 -26.83
CA ALA A 120 12.64 6.75 -26.45
C ALA A 120 12.90 8.24 -26.21
N ALA A 121 14.06 8.60 -25.66
CA ALA A 121 14.51 9.96 -25.54
C ALA A 121 14.81 10.53 -26.93
N ASP A 122 14.38 11.73 -27.16
CA ASP A 122 14.85 12.56 -28.23
C ASP A 122 16.37 12.41 -28.35
N LYS A 123 16.90 11.86 -29.45
CA LYS A 123 18.28 11.48 -29.78
C LYS A 123 19.45 12.23 -29.09
N THR A 124 19.15 12.99 -28.06
CA THR A 124 20.06 13.81 -27.25
C THR A 124 20.75 13.03 -26.15
N GLY A 125 20.32 11.79 -25.83
CA GLY A 125 20.87 10.97 -24.74
C GLY A 125 20.70 11.61 -23.36
N ILE A 126 19.70 12.47 -23.19
CA ILE A 126 19.40 13.19 -21.95
C ILE A 126 18.19 12.50 -21.30
N LEU A 127 18.38 12.00 -20.08
CA LEU A 127 17.31 11.41 -19.28
C LEU A 127 16.84 12.38 -18.20
N ALA A 128 15.58 12.27 -17.85
CA ALA A 128 15.08 12.88 -16.62
C ALA A 128 15.79 12.28 -15.40
N ASP A 129 16.01 13.11 -14.40
CA ASP A 129 16.52 12.69 -13.10
C ASP A 129 15.52 11.73 -12.43
N LEU A 130 15.95 10.48 -12.18
CA LEU A 130 15.13 9.43 -11.59
C LEU A 130 14.79 9.68 -10.11
N ASN A 131 15.47 10.62 -9.46
CA ASN A 131 15.16 11.04 -8.10
C ASN A 131 14.05 12.10 -8.05
N TYR A 132 13.85 12.83 -9.14
CA TYR A 132 12.91 13.94 -9.19
C TYR A 132 11.46 13.55 -8.85
N PRO A 133 10.88 12.43 -9.32
CA PRO A 133 9.54 12.00 -8.94
C PRO A 133 9.37 11.81 -7.42
N VAL A 134 10.39 11.27 -6.77
CA VAL A 134 10.42 11.11 -5.30
C VAL A 134 10.47 12.48 -4.61
N GLU A 135 11.30 13.40 -5.09
CA GLU A 135 11.40 14.75 -4.52
C GLU A 135 10.08 15.53 -4.64
N GLU A 136 9.39 15.43 -5.79
CA GLU A 136 8.06 16.00 -6.01
C GLU A 136 7.05 15.44 -5.01
N ALA A 137 7.01 14.11 -4.87
CA ALA A 137 6.14 13.43 -3.93
C ALA A 137 6.42 13.86 -2.48
N VAL A 138 7.68 13.89 -2.05
CA VAL A 138 8.09 14.32 -0.69
C VAL A 138 7.66 15.78 -0.42
N LYS A 139 7.78 16.65 -1.41
CA LYS A 139 7.33 18.05 -1.27
C LYS A 139 5.82 18.13 -1.05
N GLU A 140 5.03 17.37 -1.81
CA GLU A 140 3.58 17.34 -1.66
C GLU A 140 3.15 16.66 -0.34
N ALA A 141 3.83 15.58 0.04
CA ALA A 141 3.53 14.79 1.23
C ALA A 141 3.53 15.60 2.54
N LYS A 142 4.36 16.63 2.61
CA LYS A 142 4.40 17.57 3.76
C LYS A 142 3.06 18.25 4.03
N LYS A 143 2.21 18.43 3.02
CA LYS A 143 0.89 19.05 3.16
C LYS A 143 -0.15 18.12 3.78
N TYR A 144 0.07 16.81 3.65
CA TYR A 144 -0.88 15.76 4.03
C TYR A 144 -0.43 14.91 5.21
N GLY A 145 0.83 15.03 5.65
CA GLY A 145 1.39 14.16 6.68
C GLY A 145 1.54 12.70 6.24
N ILE A 146 1.66 12.46 4.93
CA ILE A 146 1.95 11.13 4.35
C ILE A 146 3.46 10.92 4.30
N LEU A 147 3.92 9.72 4.61
CA LEU A 147 5.31 9.34 4.43
C LEU A 147 5.54 8.86 2.99
N VAL A 148 6.55 9.40 2.32
CA VAL A 148 6.99 8.90 1.00
C VAL A 148 8.18 7.98 1.18
N ILE A 149 8.07 6.77 0.67
CA ILE A 149 9.16 5.80 0.60
C ILE A 149 9.85 5.97 -0.75
N PRO A 150 11.13 6.39 -0.79
CA PRO A 150 11.86 6.49 -2.04
C PRO A 150 12.11 5.11 -2.61
N GLY A 151 11.90 4.96 -3.92
CA GLY A 151 12.07 3.68 -4.61
C GLY A 151 12.18 3.83 -6.12
N ALA A 152 12.37 2.71 -6.78
CA ALA A 152 12.35 2.57 -8.23
C ALA A 152 12.02 1.13 -8.61
N GLU A 153 11.38 0.92 -9.74
CA GLU A 153 11.17 -0.42 -10.28
C GLU A 153 12.23 -0.76 -11.32
N ILE A 154 12.95 -1.85 -11.07
CA ILE A 154 13.84 -2.50 -12.02
C ILE A 154 12.99 -3.42 -12.87
N THR A 155 12.72 -3.00 -14.11
CA THR A 155 11.83 -3.68 -15.05
C THR A 155 12.62 -4.28 -16.19
N ARG A 156 12.46 -5.57 -16.44
CA ARG A 156 13.25 -6.25 -17.47
C ARG A 156 12.40 -7.14 -18.36
N GLU A 157 12.70 -7.06 -19.62
CA GLU A 157 12.23 -8.01 -20.62
C GLU A 157 13.37 -8.96 -21.03
N PRO A 158 13.12 -10.24 -21.27
CA PRO A 158 11.78 -10.88 -21.25
C PRO A 158 11.22 -11.07 -19.82
N VAL A 159 9.91 -11.24 -19.70
CA VAL A 159 9.14 -11.45 -18.44
C VAL A 159 9.74 -12.55 -17.53
N ALA A 160 10.56 -13.44 -18.09
CA ALA A 160 11.29 -14.46 -17.34
C ALA A 160 12.40 -13.90 -16.41
N ILE A 161 12.80 -12.64 -16.58
CA ILE A 161 13.72 -11.96 -15.66
C ILE A 161 12.95 -11.46 -14.44
N GLY A 162 11.70 -11.00 -14.61
CA GLY A 162 10.85 -10.46 -13.57
C GLY A 162 11.09 -8.97 -13.32
N HIS A 163 10.26 -8.42 -12.44
CA HIS A 163 10.30 -7.02 -12.04
C HIS A 163 10.57 -6.91 -10.53
N TYR A 164 11.31 -5.90 -10.14
CA TYR A 164 11.78 -5.76 -8.76
C TYR A 164 11.71 -4.32 -8.29
N ASN A 165 11.00 -4.04 -7.21
CA ASN A 165 11.09 -2.75 -6.56
C ASN A 165 12.30 -2.69 -5.63
N ALA A 166 13.12 -1.66 -5.84
CA ALA A 166 14.10 -1.22 -4.88
C ALA A 166 13.44 -0.18 -3.98
N LEU A 167 13.26 -0.49 -2.70
CA LEU A 167 12.62 0.37 -1.71
C LEU A 167 13.67 1.00 -0.79
N PHE A 168 13.43 2.21 -0.30
CA PHE A 168 14.36 2.97 0.56
C PHE A 168 15.67 3.30 -0.15
N THR A 169 15.61 3.63 -1.42
CA THR A 169 16.76 4.03 -2.23
C THR A 169 17.31 5.39 -1.81
N LYS A 170 18.60 5.63 -2.11
CA LYS A 170 19.25 6.93 -1.89
C LYS A 170 19.45 7.69 -3.20
N ASP A 171 19.73 6.96 -4.26
CA ASP A 171 19.97 7.50 -5.60
C ASP A 171 19.48 6.51 -6.67
N ASN A 172 18.33 6.80 -7.26
CA ASN A 172 17.75 5.97 -8.32
C ASN A 172 18.55 6.04 -9.61
N ASN A 173 19.30 7.13 -9.85
CA ASN A 173 20.13 7.28 -11.04
C ASN A 173 21.31 6.30 -11.07
N ALA A 174 21.75 5.80 -9.92
CA ALA A 174 22.87 4.87 -9.79
C ALA A 174 22.44 3.39 -9.86
N ILE A 175 21.16 3.07 -10.07
CA ILE A 175 20.66 1.69 -10.02
C ILE A 175 20.92 0.95 -11.33
N TYR A 176 20.67 1.59 -12.46
CA TYR A 176 20.69 0.92 -13.76
C TYR A 176 22.05 0.28 -14.12
N ASP A 177 22.00 -0.94 -14.61
CA ASP A 177 23.08 -1.65 -15.28
C ASP A 177 22.51 -2.49 -16.43
N ALA A 178 23.31 -2.78 -17.47
CA ALA A 178 22.91 -3.65 -18.57
C ALA A 178 22.63 -5.09 -18.08
N ASP A 179 23.37 -5.56 -17.08
CA ASP A 179 23.08 -6.80 -16.37
C ASP A 179 21.96 -6.55 -15.33
N PRO A 180 20.80 -7.18 -15.45
CA PRO A 180 19.69 -7.02 -14.50
C PRO A 180 20.08 -7.42 -13.08
N LEU A 181 20.93 -8.41 -12.89
CA LEU A 181 21.40 -8.82 -11.57
C LEU A 181 22.28 -7.75 -10.93
N GLN A 182 23.10 -7.07 -11.75
CA GLN A 182 23.92 -5.96 -11.29
C GLN A 182 23.07 -4.75 -10.91
N SER A 183 21.98 -4.44 -11.64
CA SER A 183 21.02 -3.40 -11.23
C SER A 183 20.46 -3.67 -9.84
N ILE A 184 20.07 -4.91 -9.54
CA ILE A 184 19.58 -5.30 -8.20
C ILE A 184 20.68 -5.10 -7.14
N ARG A 185 21.94 -5.50 -7.46
CA ARG A 185 23.09 -5.28 -6.56
C ARG A 185 23.39 -3.80 -6.31
N ASN A 186 23.30 -2.97 -7.34
CA ASN A 186 23.49 -1.52 -7.22
C ASN A 186 22.46 -0.88 -6.27
N ALA A 187 21.20 -1.31 -6.36
CA ALA A 187 20.17 -0.88 -5.43
C ALA A 187 20.47 -1.34 -3.99
N ARG A 188 20.85 -2.61 -3.80
CA ARG A 188 21.21 -3.12 -2.48
C ARG A 188 22.44 -2.46 -1.88
N ALA A 189 23.42 -2.11 -2.70
CA ALA A 189 24.64 -1.40 -2.25
C ALA A 189 24.33 -0.03 -1.61
N GLN A 190 23.20 0.57 -1.96
CA GLN A 190 22.69 1.79 -1.33
C GLN A 190 21.92 1.51 -0.02
N GLY A 191 21.69 0.24 0.29
CA GLY A 191 20.89 -0.22 1.39
C GLY A 191 19.40 -0.43 1.04
N ALA A 192 18.99 -0.44 -0.21
CA ALA A 192 17.59 -0.71 -0.57
C ALA A 192 17.15 -2.14 -0.21
N LEU A 193 15.88 -2.29 0.15
CA LEU A 193 15.20 -3.59 0.20
C LEU A 193 14.66 -3.92 -1.18
N ILE A 194 14.79 -5.18 -1.59
CA ILE A 194 14.33 -5.63 -2.91
C ILE A 194 13.08 -6.46 -2.78
N GLN A 195 12.00 -5.99 -3.38
CA GLN A 195 10.73 -6.68 -3.48
C GLN A 195 10.56 -7.27 -4.88
N HIS A 196 10.26 -8.56 -4.98
CA HIS A 196 9.89 -9.22 -6.23
C HIS A 196 8.41 -8.92 -6.54
N ASN A 197 8.16 -8.21 -7.64
CA ASN A 197 6.85 -7.74 -8.03
C ASN A 197 6.06 -8.82 -8.78
N HIS A 198 4.74 -8.86 -8.62
CA HIS A 198 3.74 -9.61 -9.40
C HIS A 198 4.26 -10.89 -10.08
N PRO A 199 4.77 -11.90 -9.34
CA PRO A 199 5.57 -13.03 -9.86
C PRO A 199 4.82 -13.96 -10.82
N GLY A 200 3.50 -13.80 -10.95
CA GLY A 200 2.65 -14.52 -11.91
C GLY A 200 2.23 -13.71 -13.15
N TRP A 201 2.63 -12.42 -13.23
CA TRP A 201 2.19 -11.54 -14.30
C TRP A 201 2.69 -12.02 -15.68
N ARG A 202 1.77 -12.08 -16.67
CA ARG A 202 2.01 -12.59 -18.03
C ARG A 202 2.62 -14.00 -18.07
N ARG A 203 2.43 -14.79 -17.02
CA ARG A 203 2.94 -16.17 -16.93
C ARG A 203 1.81 -17.13 -16.60
N THR A 204 1.97 -18.39 -16.99
CA THR A 204 1.02 -19.48 -16.69
C THR A 204 1.27 -20.11 -15.32
N SER A 205 2.37 -19.74 -14.67
CA SER A 205 2.77 -20.27 -13.36
C SER A 205 3.52 -19.21 -12.57
N CYS A 206 3.39 -19.24 -11.25
CA CYS A 206 4.19 -18.44 -10.33
C CYS A 206 5.54 -19.10 -9.98
N ALA A 207 5.90 -20.26 -10.55
CA ALA A 207 7.18 -20.92 -10.28
C ALA A 207 8.37 -20.01 -10.60
N LYS A 208 9.44 -20.10 -9.79
CA LYS A 208 10.66 -19.31 -10.02
C LYS A 208 11.29 -19.67 -11.38
N THR A 209 11.58 -18.66 -12.18
CA THR A 209 12.38 -18.79 -13.40
C THR A 209 13.86 -19.05 -13.08
N GLU A 210 14.68 -19.37 -14.07
CA GLU A 210 16.12 -19.56 -13.86
C GLU A 210 16.82 -18.29 -13.39
N PHE A 211 16.39 -17.12 -13.86
CA PHE A 211 16.93 -15.85 -13.37
C PHE A 211 16.50 -15.60 -11.90
N GLU A 212 15.22 -15.77 -11.60
CA GLU A 212 14.71 -15.61 -10.24
C GLU A 212 15.43 -16.56 -9.27
N LYS A 213 15.61 -17.84 -9.63
CA LYS A 213 16.38 -18.80 -8.81
C LYS A 213 17.78 -18.27 -8.47
N LYS A 214 18.48 -17.67 -9.44
CA LYS A 214 19.79 -17.05 -9.20
C LYS A 214 19.72 -15.86 -8.25
N ALA A 215 18.75 -14.94 -8.46
CA ALA A 215 18.59 -13.77 -7.61
C ALA A 215 18.26 -14.15 -6.15
N TYR A 216 17.40 -15.15 -5.97
CA TYR A 216 17.05 -15.69 -4.65
C TYR A 216 18.23 -16.43 -3.99
N ALA A 217 18.94 -17.27 -4.73
CA ALA A 217 20.07 -18.06 -4.21
C ALA A 217 21.23 -17.20 -3.69
N VAL A 218 21.42 -16.00 -4.25
CA VAL A 218 22.45 -15.06 -3.77
C VAL A 218 21.93 -14.04 -2.76
N GLY A 219 20.72 -14.26 -2.22
CA GLY A 219 20.15 -13.46 -1.11
C GLY A 219 19.84 -12.01 -1.47
N LEU A 220 19.46 -11.75 -2.73
CA LEU A 220 19.15 -10.38 -3.17
C LEU A 220 17.71 -9.95 -2.89
N ILE A 221 16.80 -10.89 -2.66
CA ILE A 221 15.37 -10.63 -2.52
C ILE A 221 14.98 -10.61 -1.04
N ASP A 222 14.32 -9.54 -0.58
CA ASP A 222 13.89 -9.33 0.79
C ASP A 222 12.39 -9.52 0.98
N GLY A 223 11.61 -9.28 -0.07
CA GLY A 223 10.14 -9.31 -0.04
C GLY A 223 9.53 -9.72 -1.36
N ILE A 224 8.21 -9.97 -1.35
CA ILE A 224 7.49 -10.42 -2.52
C ILE A 224 6.04 -9.92 -2.49
N GLU A 225 5.50 -9.55 -3.64
CA GLU A 225 4.08 -9.27 -3.79
C GLU A 225 3.30 -10.57 -3.84
N ILE A 226 2.42 -10.75 -2.86
CA ILE A 226 1.42 -11.83 -2.89
C ILE A 226 0.10 -11.35 -3.50
N ALA A 227 -0.09 -10.03 -3.59
CA ALA A 227 -1.17 -9.43 -4.36
C ALA A 227 -0.69 -8.18 -5.10
N ASN A 228 -1.15 -8.02 -6.34
CA ASN A 228 -0.83 -6.88 -7.18
C ASN A 228 -2.04 -6.54 -8.06
N GLY A 229 -2.45 -5.27 -8.09
CA GLY A 229 -3.65 -4.86 -8.79
C GLY A 229 -4.86 -5.71 -8.40
N GLY A 230 -5.50 -6.34 -9.36
CA GLY A 230 -6.65 -7.24 -9.14
C GLY A 230 -6.29 -8.70 -8.90
N SER A 231 -5.01 -9.06 -8.76
CA SER A 231 -4.54 -10.44 -8.68
C SER A 231 -4.04 -10.80 -7.29
N LEU A 232 -4.44 -11.96 -6.79
CA LEU A 232 -3.90 -12.60 -5.58
C LEU A 232 -3.20 -13.90 -5.97
N TYR A 233 -1.90 -13.99 -5.70
CA TYR A 233 -1.04 -15.12 -6.08
C TYR A 233 -0.95 -16.12 -4.92
N MET A 234 -1.93 -17.00 -4.77
CA MET A 234 -2.04 -17.93 -3.64
C MET A 234 -0.76 -18.73 -3.34
N PRO A 235 -0.08 -19.35 -4.35
CA PRO A 235 1.15 -20.12 -4.10
C PRO A 235 2.31 -19.27 -3.58
N ILE A 236 2.24 -17.95 -3.74
CA ILE A 236 3.33 -17.04 -3.33
C ILE A 236 3.34 -16.81 -1.81
N ILE A 237 2.21 -17.01 -1.12
CA ILE A 237 2.15 -16.92 0.34
C ILE A 237 3.10 -17.97 0.97
N GLU A 238 3.10 -19.19 0.41
CA GLU A 238 3.98 -20.27 0.88
C GLU A 238 5.46 -19.96 0.54
N ARG A 239 5.73 -19.49 -0.69
CA ARG A 239 7.08 -19.06 -1.07
C ARG A 239 7.63 -18.00 -0.13
N ALA A 240 6.82 -16.99 0.22
CA ALA A 240 7.26 -15.93 1.13
C ALA A 240 7.72 -16.50 2.50
N ARG A 241 7.03 -17.52 2.99
CA ARG A 241 7.41 -18.23 4.22
C ARG A 241 8.69 -19.03 4.04
N GLU A 242 8.79 -19.84 2.96
CA GLU A 242 9.94 -20.71 2.70
C GLU A 242 11.24 -19.92 2.46
N ASP A 243 11.14 -18.84 1.71
CA ASP A 243 12.30 -17.97 1.39
C ASP A 243 12.51 -16.86 2.45
N ASN A 244 11.73 -16.84 3.55
CA ASN A 244 11.79 -15.84 4.63
C ASN A 244 11.69 -14.39 4.12
N LEU A 245 10.65 -14.08 3.34
CA LEU A 245 10.41 -12.78 2.73
C LEU A 245 9.33 -12.00 3.46
N PHE A 246 9.43 -10.66 3.46
CA PHE A 246 8.24 -9.86 3.78
C PHE A 246 7.19 -10.00 2.67
N VAL A 247 5.91 -9.89 3.04
CA VAL A 247 4.81 -9.96 2.09
C VAL A 247 4.25 -8.58 1.80
N ALA A 248 3.82 -8.36 0.56
CA ALA A 248 3.20 -7.12 0.15
C ALA A 248 1.93 -7.35 -0.68
N ALA A 249 0.99 -6.42 -0.56
CA ALA A 249 -0.12 -6.23 -1.48
C ALA A 249 -0.08 -4.79 -1.96
N ASN A 250 0.19 -4.59 -3.23
CA ASN A 250 0.37 -3.27 -3.81
C ASN A 250 -0.56 -3.07 -5.00
N THR A 251 -0.70 -1.82 -5.43
CA THR A 251 -1.61 -1.53 -6.53
C THR A 251 -0.97 -1.64 -7.89
N ASP A 252 0.32 -1.29 -8.01
CA ASP A 252 0.96 -1.14 -9.32
C ASP A 252 0.14 -0.18 -10.21
N ILE A 253 -0.36 0.88 -9.58
CA ILE A 253 -1.39 1.72 -10.19
C ILE A 253 -0.79 2.68 -11.24
N HIS A 254 -1.34 2.65 -12.41
CA HIS A 254 -1.03 3.52 -13.54
C HIS A 254 -2.07 4.63 -13.70
N PRO A 255 -3.40 4.31 -13.83
CA PRO A 255 -4.47 5.32 -13.79
C PRO A 255 -4.72 5.80 -12.34
N THR A 256 -5.89 6.33 -12.04
CA THR A 256 -6.28 6.68 -10.67
C THR A 256 -6.81 5.47 -9.90
N THR A 257 -6.63 5.43 -8.57
CA THR A 257 -7.25 4.40 -7.72
C THR A 257 -8.77 4.51 -7.73
N ALA A 258 -9.29 5.72 -7.90
CA ALA A 258 -10.73 5.95 -8.04
C ALA A 258 -11.31 5.20 -9.25
N GLU A 259 -10.61 5.23 -10.37
CA GLU A 259 -11.01 4.50 -11.59
C GLU A 259 -10.89 2.99 -11.40
N TYR A 260 -9.80 2.53 -10.80
CA TYR A 260 -9.48 1.11 -10.73
C TYR A 260 -10.20 0.37 -9.60
N TYR A 261 -10.34 1.00 -8.42
CA TYR A 261 -10.91 0.37 -7.21
C TYR A 261 -12.25 0.97 -6.80
N ALA A 262 -12.32 2.29 -6.59
CA ALA A 262 -13.51 2.92 -6.02
C ALA A 262 -14.72 2.82 -6.96
N SER A 263 -14.53 2.85 -8.28
CA SER A 263 -15.59 2.62 -9.28
C SER A 263 -16.26 1.24 -9.14
N LYS A 264 -15.56 0.27 -8.52
CA LYS A 264 -16.04 -1.09 -8.26
C LYS A 264 -16.50 -1.27 -6.82
N GLY A 265 -16.52 -0.20 -5.99
CA GLY A 265 -16.84 -0.27 -4.57
C GLY A 265 -15.80 -1.05 -3.75
N GLN A 266 -14.57 -1.11 -4.20
CA GLN A 266 -13.48 -1.86 -3.55
C GLN A 266 -12.46 -0.92 -2.90
N LEU A 267 -11.93 -1.34 -1.76
CA LEU A 267 -10.72 -0.75 -1.21
C LEU A 267 -9.51 -1.19 -2.04
N ARG A 268 -8.54 -0.28 -2.20
CA ARG A 268 -7.28 -0.58 -2.85
C ARG A 268 -6.49 -1.64 -2.08
N ASN A 269 -5.55 -2.29 -2.75
CA ASN A 269 -4.55 -3.11 -2.08
C ASN A 269 -3.73 -2.27 -1.10
N MET A 270 -3.36 -2.88 0.02
CA MET A 270 -2.54 -2.26 1.06
C MET A 270 -1.57 -3.28 1.63
N THR A 271 -0.31 -2.90 1.73
CA THR A 271 0.66 -3.58 2.57
C THR A 271 0.53 -3.02 3.99
N LEU A 272 0.14 -3.88 4.94
CA LEU A 272 -0.01 -3.54 6.35
C LEU A 272 1.33 -3.79 7.06
N ILE A 273 2.01 -2.73 7.48
CA ILE A 273 3.32 -2.82 8.13
C ILE A 273 3.15 -2.61 9.63
N PHE A 274 3.66 -3.55 10.44
CA PHE A 274 3.59 -3.52 11.90
C PHE A 274 4.87 -2.91 12.45
N ALA A 275 4.84 -1.60 12.74
CA ALA A 275 6.00 -0.81 13.13
C ALA A 275 5.74 0.04 14.39
N LYS A 276 6.78 0.53 15.03
CA LYS A 276 6.64 1.40 16.20
C LYS A 276 6.16 2.79 15.81
N GLU A 277 6.69 3.33 14.73
CA GLU A 277 6.45 4.68 14.25
C GLU A 277 6.28 4.68 12.72
N CYS A 278 5.62 5.71 12.17
CA CYS A 278 5.52 5.95 10.73
C CYS A 278 6.75 6.76 10.26
N THR A 279 7.92 6.15 10.30
CA THR A 279 9.18 6.70 9.80
C THR A 279 9.82 5.73 8.81
N LEU A 280 10.71 6.22 7.95
CA LEU A 280 11.40 5.35 6.97
C LEU A 280 12.18 4.25 7.69
N GLU A 281 12.85 4.58 8.79
CA GLU A 281 13.66 3.66 9.59
C GLU A 281 12.79 2.57 10.22
N SER A 282 11.65 2.97 10.84
CA SER A 282 10.79 2.03 11.56
C SER A 282 10.00 1.13 10.61
N LEU A 283 9.51 1.66 9.47
CA LEU A 283 8.86 0.85 8.44
C LEU A 283 9.84 -0.12 7.78
N ARG A 284 11.07 0.34 7.50
CA ARG A 284 12.13 -0.50 6.96
C ARG A 284 12.47 -1.65 7.91
N GLU A 285 12.73 -1.35 9.18
CA GLU A 285 13.03 -2.35 10.22
C GLU A 285 11.91 -3.39 10.33
N ALA A 286 10.64 -2.96 10.25
CA ALA A 286 9.50 -3.86 10.29
C ALA A 286 9.47 -4.82 9.08
N LEU A 287 9.78 -4.33 7.86
CA LEU A 287 9.88 -5.18 6.67
C LEU A 287 11.06 -6.14 6.76
N GLU A 288 12.23 -5.70 7.23
CA GLU A 288 13.39 -6.57 7.49
C GLU A 288 13.05 -7.68 8.48
N ALA A 289 12.27 -7.36 9.52
CA ALA A 289 11.77 -8.32 10.51
C ALA A 289 10.53 -9.10 10.04
N LYS A 290 10.10 -8.98 8.77
CA LYS A 290 8.95 -9.69 8.16
C LYS A 290 7.61 -9.39 8.86
N ARG A 291 7.50 -8.24 9.51
CA ARG A 291 6.27 -7.79 10.15
C ARG A 291 5.39 -7.02 9.17
N SER A 292 4.88 -7.74 8.16
CA SER A 292 3.91 -7.23 7.19
C SER A 292 2.84 -8.25 6.87
N LEU A 293 1.66 -7.76 6.52
CA LEU A 293 0.55 -8.54 5.97
C LEU A 293 0.03 -7.83 4.70
N ALA A 294 -0.51 -8.60 3.79
CA ALA A 294 -1.09 -8.11 2.55
C ALA A 294 -2.61 -8.05 2.66
N TYR A 295 -3.20 -6.88 2.39
CA TYR A 295 -4.65 -6.70 2.28
C TYR A 295 -5.03 -6.52 0.82
N SER A 296 -5.90 -7.38 0.31
CA SER A 296 -6.41 -7.32 -1.07
C SER A 296 -7.82 -7.89 -1.15
N GLY A 297 -8.77 -7.10 -1.67
CA GLY A 297 -10.14 -7.57 -1.94
C GLY A 297 -10.89 -8.13 -0.72
N GLY A 298 -10.59 -7.64 0.49
CA GLY A 298 -11.18 -8.13 1.74
C GLY A 298 -10.45 -9.34 2.35
N TYR A 299 -9.40 -9.84 1.71
CA TYR A 299 -8.51 -10.88 2.25
C TYR A 299 -7.30 -10.25 2.94
N ILE A 300 -6.85 -10.86 4.02
CA ILE A 300 -5.59 -10.53 4.70
C ILE A 300 -4.69 -11.75 4.63
N SER A 301 -3.47 -11.59 4.12
CA SER A 301 -2.61 -12.73 3.83
C SER A 301 -1.17 -12.51 4.34
N GLY A 302 -0.52 -13.59 4.77
CA GLY A 302 0.87 -13.53 5.23
C GLY A 302 1.19 -14.58 6.29
N GLY A 303 2.12 -14.25 7.20
CA GLY A 303 2.58 -15.15 8.26
C GLY A 303 1.45 -15.56 9.22
N GLU A 304 1.28 -16.86 9.45
CA GLU A 304 0.15 -17.41 10.24
C GLU A 304 0.07 -16.81 11.64
N GLN A 305 1.20 -16.69 12.34
CA GLN A 305 1.19 -16.14 13.71
C GLN A 305 0.75 -14.68 13.73
N LEU A 306 1.25 -13.85 12.82
CA LEU A 306 0.88 -12.44 12.75
C LEU A 306 -0.61 -12.26 12.38
N LEU A 307 -1.16 -13.13 11.53
CA LEU A 307 -2.60 -13.15 11.24
C LEU A 307 -3.44 -13.49 12.47
N LYS A 308 -3.02 -14.49 13.26
CA LYS A 308 -3.69 -14.85 14.51
C LYS A 308 -3.63 -13.71 15.52
N ASP A 309 -2.47 -13.10 15.68
CA ASP A 309 -2.27 -11.97 16.59
C ASP A 309 -3.12 -10.77 16.20
N LEU A 310 -3.20 -10.47 14.89
CA LEU A 310 -4.07 -9.40 14.36
C LEU A 310 -5.54 -9.69 14.68
N PHE A 311 -6.01 -10.91 14.41
CA PHE A 311 -7.40 -11.27 14.68
C PHE A 311 -7.72 -11.14 16.18
N LEU A 312 -6.87 -11.70 17.07
CA LEU A 312 -7.06 -11.63 18.51
C LEU A 312 -7.03 -10.21 19.05
N ALA A 313 -6.15 -9.36 18.52
CA ALA A 313 -6.10 -7.94 18.88
C ALA A 313 -7.32 -7.14 18.39
N SER A 314 -7.96 -7.59 17.31
CA SER A 314 -9.13 -6.94 16.73
C SER A 314 -10.43 -7.26 17.47
N VAL A 315 -10.49 -8.35 18.23
CA VAL A 315 -11.75 -8.83 18.83
C VAL A 315 -11.72 -8.74 20.35
N LYS A 316 -12.92 -8.51 20.92
CA LYS A 316 -13.15 -8.57 22.37
C LYS A 316 -14.20 -9.63 22.67
N VAL A 317 -13.94 -10.42 23.69
CA VAL A 317 -14.89 -11.41 24.21
C VAL A 317 -15.51 -10.90 25.51
N GLU A 318 -16.81 -11.05 25.65
CA GLU A 318 -17.52 -10.78 26.91
C GLU A 318 -18.40 -11.99 27.26
N LEU A 319 -18.07 -12.69 28.34
CA LEU A 319 -18.86 -13.80 28.87
C LEU A 319 -20.17 -13.27 29.43
N ILE A 320 -21.30 -13.81 28.94
CA ILE A 320 -22.62 -13.42 29.40
C ILE A 320 -23.11 -14.34 30.51
N SER A 321 -23.01 -15.65 30.33
CA SER A 321 -23.47 -16.63 31.30
C SER A 321 -22.76 -17.96 31.14
N THR A 322 -22.71 -18.73 32.22
CA THR A 322 -22.32 -20.13 32.25
C THR A 322 -23.45 -20.92 32.89
N ASP A 323 -23.91 -21.99 32.25
CA ASP A 323 -24.97 -22.88 32.79
C ASP A 323 -24.40 -23.88 33.81
N LYS A 324 -25.25 -24.67 34.44
CA LYS A 324 -24.88 -25.70 35.43
C LYS A 324 -23.98 -26.82 34.85
N LYS A 325 -23.95 -26.99 33.52
CA LYS A 325 -23.08 -27.96 32.82
C LYS A 325 -21.80 -27.36 32.35
N GLY A 326 -21.53 -26.07 32.62
CA GLY A 326 -20.36 -25.34 32.18
C GLY A 326 -20.45 -24.80 30.75
N ASN A 327 -21.57 -24.92 30.06
CA ASN A 327 -21.72 -24.32 28.74
C ASN A 327 -21.74 -22.82 28.86
N LYS A 328 -21.04 -22.13 27.98
CA LYS A 328 -20.84 -20.69 28.00
C LYS A 328 -21.63 -20.00 26.89
N LYS A 329 -22.20 -18.83 27.22
CA LYS A 329 -22.78 -17.87 26.27
C LYS A 329 -21.98 -16.59 26.35
N PHE A 330 -21.53 -16.07 25.22
CA PHE A 330 -20.64 -14.92 25.17
C PHE A 330 -20.86 -14.08 23.93
N THR A 331 -20.41 -12.83 23.94
CA THR A 331 -20.31 -12.01 22.73
C THR A 331 -18.87 -11.98 22.23
N LEU A 332 -18.73 -12.02 20.91
CA LEU A 332 -17.49 -11.76 20.19
C LEU A 332 -17.67 -10.45 19.42
N LYS A 333 -17.01 -9.39 19.86
CA LYS A 333 -17.09 -8.04 19.26
C LYS A 333 -15.86 -7.75 18.45
N ASN A 334 -16.02 -7.31 17.21
CA ASN A 334 -14.96 -6.73 16.40
C ASN A 334 -14.80 -5.25 16.73
N ASN A 335 -13.63 -4.82 17.18
CA ASN A 335 -13.30 -3.43 17.50
C ASN A 335 -12.42 -2.78 16.43
N SER A 336 -12.30 -3.38 15.23
CA SER A 336 -11.47 -2.90 14.15
C SER A 336 -12.27 -2.55 12.90
N SER A 337 -11.63 -1.87 11.97
CA SER A 337 -12.16 -1.60 10.62
C SER A 337 -12.03 -2.78 9.65
N PHE A 338 -11.44 -3.90 10.06
CA PHE A 338 -11.41 -5.11 9.23
C PHE A 338 -12.69 -5.92 9.40
N ALA A 339 -13.22 -6.45 8.30
CA ALA A 339 -14.27 -7.45 8.32
C ALA A 339 -13.63 -8.84 8.41
N TYR A 340 -14.24 -9.73 9.19
CA TYR A 340 -13.80 -11.12 9.32
C TYR A 340 -14.91 -12.09 8.94
N GLN A 341 -14.54 -13.21 8.32
CA GLN A 341 -15.42 -14.33 8.06
C GLN A 341 -14.90 -15.52 8.86
N ILE A 342 -15.68 -16.01 9.79
CA ILE A 342 -15.26 -17.08 10.71
C ILE A 342 -16.12 -18.32 10.57
N LYS A 343 -15.52 -19.50 10.73
CA LYS A 343 -16.20 -20.80 10.79
C LYS A 343 -15.78 -21.55 12.03
N THR A 344 -16.68 -22.36 12.58
CA THR A 344 -16.39 -23.26 13.72
C THR A 344 -15.81 -24.61 13.26
N SER A 345 -16.01 -24.99 12.00
CA SER A 345 -15.45 -26.18 11.36
C SER A 345 -15.35 -25.95 9.85
N LYS A 346 -14.64 -26.85 9.16
CA LYS A 346 -14.50 -26.78 7.68
C LYS A 346 -15.85 -26.77 6.97
N ASN A 347 -16.81 -27.52 7.48
CA ASN A 347 -18.14 -27.70 6.86
C ASN A 347 -19.22 -26.72 7.39
N ALA A 348 -18.89 -25.89 8.38
CA ALA A 348 -19.83 -24.90 8.87
C ALA A 348 -20.02 -23.75 7.87
N ASN A 349 -21.20 -23.14 7.86
CA ASN A 349 -21.40 -21.91 7.14
C ASN A 349 -20.58 -20.78 7.77
N PRO A 350 -20.03 -19.84 6.97
CA PRO A 350 -19.32 -18.70 7.50
C PRO A 350 -20.27 -17.77 8.26
N MET A 351 -19.80 -17.26 9.38
CA MET A 351 -20.39 -16.14 10.09
C MET A 351 -19.60 -14.88 9.75
N PHE A 352 -20.29 -13.81 9.44
CA PHE A 352 -19.70 -12.52 9.14
C PHE A 352 -19.58 -11.70 10.42
N LEU A 353 -18.39 -11.26 10.73
CA LEU A 353 -18.09 -10.38 11.86
C LEU A 353 -17.59 -9.05 11.27
N GLU A 354 -18.56 -8.20 10.90
CA GLU A 354 -18.32 -6.91 10.28
C GLU A 354 -17.57 -5.94 11.22
N PRO A 355 -16.98 -4.85 10.71
CA PRO A 355 -16.42 -3.80 11.54
C PRO A 355 -17.40 -3.34 12.62
N PHE A 356 -16.92 -3.31 13.87
CA PHE A 356 -17.68 -2.88 15.06
C PHE A 356 -18.94 -3.70 15.39
N GLN A 357 -19.15 -4.83 14.74
CA GLN A 357 -20.26 -5.75 15.00
C GLN A 357 -19.96 -6.67 16.20
N SER A 358 -21.02 -7.14 16.85
CA SER A 358 -20.98 -8.19 17.88
C SER A 358 -21.78 -9.41 17.44
N LEU A 359 -21.23 -10.59 17.62
CA LEU A 359 -21.92 -11.87 17.46
C LEU A 359 -22.20 -12.47 18.83
N LEU A 360 -23.44 -12.96 19.05
CA LEU A 360 -23.80 -13.78 20.21
C LEU A 360 -23.50 -15.24 19.89
N LEU A 361 -22.60 -15.84 20.65
CA LEU A 361 -22.10 -17.19 20.43
C LEU A 361 -22.32 -18.06 21.66
N SER A 362 -22.33 -19.39 21.43
CA SER A 362 -22.40 -20.38 22.51
C SER A 362 -21.36 -21.46 22.28
N MET A 363 -20.83 -22.02 23.37
CA MET A 363 -19.88 -23.11 23.35
C MET A 363 -20.14 -24.07 24.51
N GLY A 364 -19.60 -25.29 24.43
CA GLY A 364 -19.61 -26.23 25.54
C GLY A 364 -18.66 -25.81 26.68
N ASN A 365 -18.47 -26.72 27.62
CA ASN A 365 -17.57 -26.51 28.76
C ASN A 365 -16.09 -26.62 28.33
N ASN A 366 -15.61 -25.59 27.64
CA ASN A 366 -14.22 -25.41 27.20
C ASN A 366 -13.75 -24.01 27.58
N ASP A 367 -12.43 -23.83 27.65
CA ASP A 367 -11.86 -22.51 27.94
C ASP A 367 -11.64 -21.65 26.69
N ASN A 368 -11.49 -22.29 25.53
CA ASN A 368 -11.23 -21.61 24.27
C ASN A 368 -12.30 -21.93 23.23
N TYR A 369 -12.75 -20.90 22.52
CA TYR A 369 -13.62 -21.03 21.36
C TYR A 369 -12.76 -21.04 20.10
N LYS A 370 -12.78 -22.14 19.34
CA LYS A 370 -11.95 -22.33 18.15
C LYS A 370 -12.67 -21.89 16.89
N VAL A 371 -12.01 -21.05 16.08
CA VAL A 371 -12.52 -20.57 14.79
C VAL A 371 -11.48 -20.71 13.68
N ILE A 372 -11.95 -20.91 12.46
CA ILE A 372 -11.18 -20.76 11.23
C ILE A 372 -11.53 -19.39 10.66
N VAL A 373 -10.54 -18.53 10.41
CA VAL A 373 -10.78 -17.21 9.81
C VAL A 373 -10.57 -17.31 8.30
N VAL A 374 -11.67 -17.44 7.55
CA VAL A 374 -11.64 -17.87 6.14
C VAL A 374 -11.20 -16.79 5.15
N ASN A 375 -11.30 -15.51 5.52
CA ASN A 375 -10.73 -14.42 4.73
C ASN A 375 -9.33 -14.01 5.19
N MET A 376 -8.66 -14.87 5.96
CA MET A 376 -7.22 -14.79 6.23
C MET A 376 -6.52 -15.99 5.58
N LEU A 377 -5.38 -15.75 4.94
CA LEU A 377 -4.65 -16.76 4.17
C LEU A 377 -3.19 -16.83 4.63
N CYS A 378 -2.80 -18.00 5.16
CA CYS A 378 -1.43 -18.27 5.61
C CYS A 378 -0.68 -19.27 4.72
N GLY A 379 -1.25 -19.63 3.57
CA GLY A 379 -0.70 -20.52 2.56
C GLY A 379 -1.68 -20.70 1.41
N ASP A 380 -1.36 -21.57 0.46
CA ASP A 380 -2.26 -21.90 -0.65
C ASP A 380 -3.53 -22.58 -0.14
N ASN A 381 -4.66 -21.86 -0.20
CA ASN A 381 -5.95 -22.27 0.36
C ASN A 381 -5.91 -22.66 1.86
N LEU A 382 -4.95 -22.12 2.61
CA LEU A 382 -4.78 -22.38 4.02
C LEU A 382 -5.21 -21.19 4.87
N ASN A 383 -6.15 -21.41 5.80
CA ASN A 383 -6.67 -20.40 6.72
C ASN A 383 -6.14 -20.61 8.14
N PRO A 384 -5.83 -19.56 8.88
CA PRO A 384 -5.41 -19.69 10.28
C PRO A 384 -6.57 -20.18 11.15
N VAL A 385 -6.24 -21.07 12.07
CA VAL A 385 -7.13 -21.52 13.13
C VAL A 385 -6.77 -20.79 14.41
N VAL A 386 -7.74 -20.05 14.96
CA VAL A 386 -7.55 -19.21 16.14
C VAL A 386 -8.32 -19.77 17.33
N GLU A 387 -7.69 -19.84 18.47
CA GLU A 387 -8.31 -20.19 19.75
C GLU A 387 -8.52 -18.90 20.55
N ILE A 388 -9.78 -18.61 20.80
CA ILE A 388 -10.25 -17.39 21.48
C ILE A 388 -10.56 -17.73 22.93
N PRO A 389 -9.83 -17.20 23.93
CA PRO A 389 -10.14 -17.45 25.33
C PRO A 389 -11.49 -16.88 25.73
N VAL A 390 -12.35 -17.69 26.38
CA VAL A 390 -13.67 -17.30 26.90
C VAL A 390 -13.66 -17.50 28.42
N LYS A 391 -13.32 -16.43 29.14
CA LYS A 391 -13.18 -16.41 30.60
C LYS A 391 -14.20 -15.50 31.23
#